data_34415e9e494ee9fb24304a71d170a5a6
#
_entry.id   34415e9e494ee9fb24304a71d170a5a6
#
_cell.length_a   1.000
_cell.length_b   1.000
_cell.length_c   1.000
_cell.angle_alpha   90.00
_cell.angle_beta   90.00
_cell.angle_gamma   90.00
#
_symmetry.space_group_name_H-M   'P 1'
#
loop_
_entity.id
_entity.type
_entity.pdbx_description
1 polymer ?
#
loop_
_entity_poly.entity_id
_entity_poly.type
_entity_poly.pdbx_seq_one_letter_code
_entity_poly.pdbx_strand_id
1 'polypeptide(L)'
;MIFIVHSIAMNEIKRWWDWPAGLMVVFLVGVTAARLSVTNWSPNLWMLDILAVAGVTLGLLLGASRFRPRTVFWLGAAYSLFFIFWQLGMIIGDDLQWNGRLSLLFQRLGDTFTLFVRNIPVTDPLLFLAIMGLLVWVISMTAGYRVARYGKPWWPIVVLSILLIVVDYYHPFLQHRNRYSALFFLLLLLLLGRLFLLKLREKWKQNAVMEDSETG
;
A
#
# COMPACT_ATOMS: atom_id res chain seq x y z
N MET A 1 -22.30 -49.62 -12.94
CA MET A 1 -21.95 -48.89 -11.74
C MET A 1 -20.81 -47.96 -12.11
N ILE A 2 -21.16 -46.77 -12.62
CA ILE A 2 -20.21 -45.82 -13.19
C ILE A 2 -19.84 -44.86 -12.04
N PHE A 3 -18.60 -44.99 -11.56
CA PHE A 3 -18.04 -44.01 -10.61
C PHE A 3 -17.78 -42.70 -11.34
N ILE A 4 -18.67 -41.74 -11.17
CA ILE A 4 -18.39 -40.35 -11.50
C ILE A 4 -17.42 -39.85 -10.45
N VAL A 5 -16.12 -39.92 -10.77
CA VAL A 5 -15.10 -39.20 -10.05
C VAL A 5 -15.33 -37.72 -10.38
N HIS A 6 -16.09 -37.06 -9.52
CA HIS A 6 -16.19 -35.60 -9.54
C HIS A 6 -14.80 -35.08 -9.12
N SER A 7 -13.94 -34.86 -10.11
CA SER A 7 -12.73 -34.09 -9.94
C SER A 7 -13.17 -32.71 -9.47
N ILE A 8 -13.15 -32.52 -8.15
CA ILE A 8 -13.17 -31.20 -7.56
C ILE A 8 -11.83 -30.58 -8.00
N ALA A 9 -11.84 -29.97 -9.16
CA ALA A 9 -10.79 -29.05 -9.57
C ALA A 9 -10.76 -27.98 -8.48
N MET A 10 -9.89 -28.20 -7.49
CA MET A 10 -9.46 -27.13 -6.61
C MET A 10 -8.95 -26.04 -7.54
N ASN A 11 -9.77 -25.00 -7.65
CA ASN A 11 -9.43 -23.80 -8.39
C ASN A 11 -8.17 -23.24 -7.72
N GLU A 12 -7.01 -23.76 -8.12
CA GLU A 12 -5.73 -23.22 -7.70
C GLU A 12 -5.77 -21.77 -8.12
N ILE A 13 -5.92 -20.87 -7.16
CA ILE A 13 -5.86 -19.44 -7.40
C ILE A 13 -4.49 -19.22 -8.03
N LYS A 14 -4.47 -19.19 -9.36
CA LYS A 14 -3.26 -19.00 -10.16
C LYS A 14 -2.60 -17.73 -9.67
N ARG A 15 -1.52 -17.89 -8.89
CA ARG A 15 -0.82 -16.77 -8.29
C ARG A 15 -0.17 -15.98 -9.39
N TRP A 16 -0.61 -14.75 -9.49
CA TRP A 16 -0.03 -13.80 -10.41
C TRP A 16 1.20 -13.19 -9.73
N TRP A 17 2.39 -13.71 -10.05
CA TRP A 17 3.64 -13.20 -9.51
C TRP A 17 4.52 -12.69 -10.63
N ASP A 18 4.70 -11.39 -10.68
CA ASP A 18 5.62 -10.73 -11.61
C ASP A 18 6.48 -9.72 -10.84
N TRP A 19 7.74 -10.05 -10.65
CA TRP A 19 8.70 -9.23 -9.92
C TRP A 19 8.80 -7.79 -10.43
N PRO A 20 8.94 -7.52 -11.75
CA PRO A 20 9.01 -6.16 -12.25
C PRO A 20 7.76 -5.34 -11.94
N ALA A 21 6.57 -5.92 -12.06
CA ALA A 21 5.33 -5.24 -11.68
C ALA A 21 5.27 -4.94 -10.18
N GLY A 22 5.73 -5.87 -9.33
CA GLY A 22 5.86 -5.65 -7.90
C GLY A 22 6.77 -4.47 -7.58
N LEU A 23 7.95 -4.41 -8.17
CA LEU A 23 8.89 -3.30 -7.99
C LEU A 23 8.31 -1.96 -8.48
N MET A 24 7.65 -1.94 -9.62
CA MET A 24 7.00 -0.72 -10.13
C MET A 24 5.95 -0.18 -9.15
N VAL A 25 5.19 -1.07 -8.50
CA VAL A 25 4.22 -0.67 -7.47
C VAL A 25 4.91 -0.12 -6.23
N VAL A 26 6.02 -0.71 -5.79
CA VAL A 26 6.82 -0.17 -4.68
C VAL A 26 7.30 1.25 -5.00
N PHE A 27 7.82 1.47 -6.20
CA PHE A 27 8.27 2.79 -6.63
C PHE A 27 7.11 3.79 -6.75
N LEU A 28 5.96 3.39 -7.30
CA LEU A 28 4.76 4.25 -7.39
C LEU A 28 4.31 4.73 -6.01
N VAL A 29 4.21 3.79 -5.06
CA VAL A 29 3.85 4.10 -3.68
C VAL A 29 4.91 4.99 -3.03
N GLY A 30 6.20 4.68 -3.21
CA GLY A 30 7.31 5.46 -2.69
C GLY A 30 7.34 6.90 -3.21
N VAL A 31 7.16 7.10 -4.52
CA VAL A 31 7.10 8.45 -5.12
C VAL A 31 5.93 9.26 -4.56
N THR A 32 4.77 8.62 -4.36
CA THR A 32 3.60 9.31 -3.80
C THR A 32 3.82 9.68 -2.33
N ALA A 33 4.41 8.79 -1.54
CA ALA A 33 4.75 9.04 -0.14
C ALA A 33 5.81 10.14 -0.03
N ALA A 34 6.90 10.08 -0.81
CA ALA A 34 7.93 11.09 -0.86
C ALA A 34 7.38 12.47 -1.27
N ARG A 35 6.40 12.51 -2.17
CA ARG A 35 5.72 13.74 -2.52
C ARG A 35 4.92 14.30 -1.36
N LEU A 36 4.26 13.43 -0.59
CA LEU A 36 3.50 13.81 0.59
C LEU A 36 4.41 14.31 1.72
N SER A 37 5.55 13.66 1.96
CA SER A 37 6.49 14.05 3.01
C SER A 37 7.13 15.43 2.79
N VAL A 38 7.28 15.86 1.53
CA VAL A 38 7.82 17.20 1.17
C VAL A 38 6.80 18.33 1.39
N THR A 39 5.51 18.05 1.64
CA THR A 39 4.49 19.09 1.81
C THR A 39 4.65 19.94 3.06
N ASN A 40 5.38 19.45 4.06
CA ASN A 40 5.54 20.10 5.37
C ASN A 40 4.21 20.45 6.09
N TRP A 41 3.13 19.73 5.81
CA TRP A 41 1.85 19.90 6.54
C TRP A 41 1.97 19.65 8.03
N SER A 42 2.92 18.79 8.39
CA SER A 42 3.23 18.45 9.78
C SER A 42 4.72 18.15 9.92
N PRO A 43 5.34 18.38 11.08
CA PRO A 43 6.67 17.86 11.35
C PRO A 43 6.68 16.32 11.28
N ASN A 44 7.83 15.74 10.96
CA ASN A 44 8.04 14.28 10.93
C ASN A 44 7.22 13.50 9.88
N LEU A 45 6.75 14.12 8.80
CA LEU A 45 6.07 13.42 7.71
C LEU A 45 6.93 12.35 7.01
N TRP A 46 8.27 12.38 7.18
CA TRP A 46 9.18 11.36 6.67
C TRP A 46 8.82 9.92 7.12
N MET A 47 8.13 9.79 8.26
CA MET A 47 7.66 8.49 8.72
C MET A 47 6.69 7.83 7.73
N LEU A 48 5.95 8.62 6.93
CA LEU A 48 5.02 8.11 5.93
C LEU A 48 5.74 7.36 4.82
N ASP A 49 6.97 7.74 4.48
CA ASP A 49 7.78 7.05 3.48
C ASP A 49 8.12 5.64 3.95
N ILE A 50 8.51 5.49 5.22
CA ILE A 50 8.81 4.19 5.82
C ILE A 50 7.55 3.33 5.88
N LEU A 51 6.42 3.90 6.33
CA LEU A 51 5.15 3.18 6.41
C LEU A 51 4.65 2.76 5.03
N ALA A 52 4.83 3.61 4.01
CA ALA A 52 4.45 3.31 2.64
C ALA A 52 5.24 2.12 2.08
N VAL A 53 6.57 2.15 2.21
CA VAL A 53 7.46 1.07 1.72
C VAL A 53 7.22 -0.22 2.51
N ALA A 54 7.13 -0.15 3.83
CA ALA A 54 6.83 -1.31 4.67
C ALA A 54 5.46 -1.91 4.34
N GLY A 55 4.43 -1.06 4.20
CA GLY A 55 3.07 -1.48 3.86
C GLY A 55 2.98 -2.18 2.51
N VAL A 56 3.55 -1.60 1.44
CA VAL A 56 3.53 -2.21 0.11
C VAL A 56 4.32 -3.51 0.06
N THR A 57 5.48 -3.56 0.73
CA THR A 57 6.31 -4.77 0.81
C THR A 57 5.57 -5.89 1.54
N LEU A 58 4.98 -5.59 2.69
CA LEU A 58 4.14 -6.55 3.43
C LEU A 58 2.95 -7.00 2.57
N GLY A 59 2.30 -6.08 1.86
CA GLY A 59 1.20 -6.37 0.94
C GLY A 59 1.62 -7.36 -0.15
N LEU A 60 2.79 -7.16 -0.78
CA LEU A 60 3.35 -8.08 -1.77
C LEU A 60 3.62 -9.47 -1.18
N LEU A 61 4.24 -9.54 -0.01
CA LEU A 61 4.55 -10.79 0.69
C LEU A 61 3.27 -11.56 1.06
N LEU A 62 2.27 -10.87 1.64
CA LEU A 62 0.99 -11.47 2.01
C LEU A 62 0.16 -11.85 0.77
N GLY A 63 0.25 -11.07 -0.31
CA GLY A 63 -0.38 -11.40 -1.60
C GLY A 63 0.21 -12.65 -2.23
N ALA A 64 1.52 -12.84 -2.14
CA ALA A 64 2.24 -14.04 -2.59
C ALA A 64 2.04 -15.25 -1.66
N SER A 65 1.59 -15.05 -0.44
CA SER A 65 1.39 -16.12 0.55
C SER A 65 0.17 -16.99 0.27
N ARG A 66 0.08 -18.16 0.95
CA ARG A 66 -1.09 -19.07 0.88
C ARG A 66 -2.21 -18.71 1.87
N PHE A 67 -2.07 -17.63 2.60
CA PHE A 67 -3.03 -17.26 3.62
C PHE A 67 -4.42 -16.92 3.05
N ARG A 68 -5.45 -17.22 3.84
CA ARG A 68 -6.81 -16.83 3.53
C ARG A 68 -6.96 -15.29 3.63
N PRO A 69 -7.85 -14.64 2.85
CA PRO A 69 -8.03 -13.19 2.90
C PRO A 69 -8.31 -12.63 4.31
N ARG A 70 -9.07 -13.38 5.13
CA ARG A 70 -9.33 -13.00 6.54
C ARG A 70 -8.06 -12.97 7.38
N THR A 71 -7.17 -13.95 7.22
CA THR A 71 -5.88 -14.02 7.92
C THR A 71 -4.98 -12.87 7.48
N VAL A 72 -4.95 -12.57 6.17
CA VAL A 72 -4.20 -11.43 5.63
C VAL A 72 -4.68 -10.11 6.23
N PHE A 73 -5.99 -9.93 6.35
CA PHE A 73 -6.57 -8.73 6.96
C PHE A 73 -6.10 -8.56 8.41
N TRP A 74 -6.21 -9.60 9.25
CA TRP A 74 -5.80 -9.53 10.65
C TRP A 74 -4.29 -9.35 10.82
N LEU A 75 -3.47 -10.02 10.01
CA LEU A 75 -2.03 -9.79 10.00
C LEU A 75 -1.70 -8.37 9.59
N GLY A 76 -2.33 -7.85 8.53
CA GLY A 76 -2.16 -6.48 8.09
C GLY A 76 -2.54 -5.46 9.15
N ALA A 77 -3.63 -5.69 9.87
CA ALA A 77 -4.06 -4.84 10.99
C ALA A 77 -3.06 -4.89 12.16
N ALA A 78 -2.60 -6.08 12.53
CA ALA A 78 -1.61 -6.24 13.61
C ALA A 78 -0.27 -5.54 13.26
N TYR A 79 0.24 -5.73 12.05
CA TYR A 79 1.45 -5.03 11.58
C TYR A 79 1.24 -3.52 11.46
N SER A 80 0.05 -3.06 11.04
CA SER A 80 -0.30 -1.65 11.01
C SER A 80 -0.16 -1.01 12.38
N LEU A 81 -0.78 -1.60 13.39
CA LEU A 81 -0.68 -1.12 14.78
C LEU A 81 0.78 -1.10 15.23
N PHE A 82 1.51 -2.20 15.01
CA PHE A 82 2.91 -2.28 15.42
C PHE A 82 3.77 -1.20 14.77
N PHE A 83 3.74 -1.06 13.44
CA PHE A 83 4.59 -0.13 12.72
C PHE A 83 4.21 1.33 12.99
N ILE A 84 2.91 1.66 13.07
CA ILE A 84 2.46 3.02 13.34
C ILE A 84 2.87 3.44 14.75
N PHE A 85 2.61 2.62 15.77
CA PHE A 85 3.00 2.94 17.14
C PHE A 85 4.51 2.97 17.32
N TRP A 86 5.24 2.12 16.61
CA TRP A 86 6.70 2.16 16.62
C TRP A 86 7.22 3.48 16.03
N GLN A 87 6.74 3.88 14.85
CA GLN A 87 7.15 5.12 14.21
C GLN A 87 6.76 6.36 15.05
N LEU A 88 5.56 6.40 15.60
CA LEU A 88 5.14 7.48 16.49
C LEU A 88 5.96 7.51 17.79
N GLY A 89 6.30 6.36 18.34
CA GLY A 89 7.17 6.24 19.49
C GLY A 89 8.61 6.73 19.25
N MET A 90 9.10 6.62 18.01
CA MET A 90 10.41 7.17 17.63
C MET A 90 10.43 8.70 17.57
N ILE A 91 9.27 9.33 17.41
CA ILE A 91 9.14 10.80 17.37
C ILE A 91 9.07 11.39 18.79
N ILE A 92 8.69 10.59 19.79
CA ILE A 92 8.50 11.02 21.16
C ILE A 92 9.81 10.80 21.92
N GLY A 93 10.57 11.88 22.12
CA GLY A 93 11.70 12.04 23.06
C GLY A 93 12.73 10.90 23.08
N ASP A 94 13.94 11.18 22.63
CA ASP A 94 15.03 10.18 22.58
C ASP A 94 15.53 9.75 23.97
N ASP A 95 15.26 10.52 25.00
CA ASP A 95 15.75 10.30 26.37
C ASP A 95 14.91 9.28 27.18
N LEU A 96 13.74 8.87 26.68
CA LEU A 96 12.84 7.99 27.41
C LEU A 96 13.03 6.52 27.04
N GLN A 97 12.92 5.63 28.03
CA GLN A 97 12.79 4.21 27.77
C GLN A 97 11.49 3.90 27.00
N TRP A 98 11.47 2.81 26.26
CA TRP A 98 10.36 2.41 25.37
C TRP A 98 8.99 2.40 26.07
N ASN A 99 8.93 1.89 27.30
CA ASN A 99 7.68 1.89 28.10
C ASN A 99 7.18 3.31 28.39
N GLY A 100 8.11 4.23 28.70
CA GLY A 100 7.78 5.63 28.92
C GLY A 100 7.27 6.33 27.65
N ARG A 101 7.90 6.03 26.51
CA ARG A 101 7.47 6.59 25.19
C ARG A 101 6.07 6.13 24.85
N LEU A 102 5.76 4.84 25.03
CA LEU A 102 4.42 4.31 24.75
C LEU A 102 3.37 4.90 25.69
N SER A 103 3.67 5.01 26.99
CA SER A 103 2.76 5.63 27.95
C SER A 103 2.45 7.08 27.58
N LEU A 104 3.48 7.87 27.28
CA LEU A 104 3.32 9.26 26.85
C LEU A 104 2.57 9.38 25.52
N LEU A 105 2.84 8.46 24.57
CA LEU A 105 2.13 8.40 23.29
C LEU A 105 0.63 8.20 23.50
N PHE A 106 0.24 7.19 24.30
CA PHE A 106 -1.16 6.91 24.56
C PHE A 106 -1.86 8.05 25.31
N GLN A 107 -1.16 8.66 26.27
CA GLN A 107 -1.69 9.85 26.97
C GLN A 107 -1.94 10.99 25.98
N ARG A 108 -0.93 11.40 25.20
CA ARG A 108 -1.06 12.49 24.22
C ARG A 108 -2.12 12.22 23.16
N LEU A 109 -2.21 10.99 22.64
CA LEU A 109 -3.26 10.61 21.69
C LEU A 109 -4.66 10.68 22.34
N GLY A 110 -4.80 10.23 23.59
CA GLY A 110 -6.05 10.30 24.33
C GLY A 110 -6.50 11.75 24.60
N ASP A 111 -5.56 12.60 25.04
CA ASP A 111 -5.83 14.02 25.27
C ASP A 111 -6.21 14.73 23.96
N THR A 112 -5.46 14.47 22.90
CA THR A 112 -5.71 15.05 21.57
C THR A 112 -7.05 14.60 21.01
N PHE A 113 -7.40 13.32 21.16
CA PHE A 113 -8.69 12.80 20.74
C PHE A 113 -9.87 13.42 21.52
N THR A 114 -9.71 13.60 22.83
CA THR A 114 -10.73 14.27 23.66
C THR A 114 -10.92 15.73 23.29
N LEU A 115 -9.84 16.47 22.99
CA LEU A 115 -9.92 17.84 22.49
C LEU A 115 -10.64 17.89 21.12
N PHE A 116 -10.31 16.97 20.23
CA PHE A 116 -10.95 16.87 18.91
C PHE A 116 -12.45 16.63 19.01
N VAL A 117 -12.88 15.67 19.86
CA VAL A 117 -14.32 15.39 20.08
C VAL A 117 -15.07 16.58 20.69
N ARG A 118 -14.38 17.38 21.51
CA ARG A 118 -14.96 18.61 22.13
C ARG A 118 -14.94 19.83 21.21
N ASN A 119 -14.50 19.67 19.93
CA ASN A 119 -14.32 20.79 18.99
C ASN A 119 -13.36 21.88 19.49
N ILE A 120 -12.39 21.52 20.34
CA ILE A 120 -11.36 22.46 20.82
C ILE A 120 -10.19 22.38 19.82
N PRO A 121 -9.55 23.51 19.46
CA PRO A 121 -8.42 23.50 18.55
C PRO A 121 -7.30 22.57 19.03
N VAL A 122 -6.92 21.62 18.16
CA VAL A 122 -5.86 20.66 18.45
C VAL A 122 -4.55 21.18 17.88
N THR A 123 -3.55 21.35 18.73
CA THR A 123 -2.21 21.80 18.34
C THR A 123 -1.21 20.65 18.17
N ASP A 124 -1.52 19.47 18.73
CA ASP A 124 -0.64 18.31 18.67
C ASP A 124 -0.77 17.58 17.31
N PRO A 125 0.32 17.47 16.54
CA PRO A 125 0.28 16.79 15.23
C PRO A 125 0.17 15.27 15.30
N LEU A 126 0.29 14.64 16.48
CA LEU A 126 0.33 13.17 16.63
C LEU A 126 -0.92 12.48 16.10
N LEU A 127 -2.10 13.03 16.36
CA LEU A 127 -3.35 12.45 15.84
C LEU A 127 -3.40 12.52 14.31
N PHE A 128 -2.99 13.64 13.74
CA PHE A 128 -2.88 13.79 12.29
C PHE A 128 -1.91 12.76 11.69
N LEU A 129 -0.71 12.64 12.29
CA LEU A 129 0.30 11.66 11.83
C LEU A 129 -0.20 10.21 11.96
N ALA A 130 -0.92 9.89 13.04
CA ALA A 130 -1.50 8.56 13.23
C ALA A 130 -2.52 8.21 12.13
N ILE A 131 -3.44 9.14 11.84
CA ILE A 131 -4.49 8.96 10.81
C ILE A 131 -3.85 8.87 9.42
N MET A 132 -2.93 9.77 9.09
CA MET A 132 -2.23 9.76 7.80
C MET A 132 -1.36 8.50 7.64
N GLY A 133 -0.68 8.10 8.71
CA GLY A 133 0.09 6.85 8.72
C GLY A 133 -0.79 5.63 8.46
N LEU A 134 -1.97 5.55 9.09
CA LEU A 134 -2.94 4.49 8.86
C LEU A 134 -3.45 4.48 7.41
N LEU A 135 -3.81 5.64 6.87
CA LEU A 135 -4.27 5.76 5.47
C LEU A 135 -3.19 5.31 4.49
N VAL A 136 -1.97 5.82 4.63
CA VAL A 136 -0.84 5.46 3.77
C VAL A 136 -0.54 3.96 3.88
N TRP A 137 -0.56 3.39 5.10
CA TRP A 137 -0.37 1.96 5.30
C TRP A 137 -1.41 1.12 4.58
N VAL A 138 -2.71 1.43 4.77
CA VAL A 138 -3.82 0.67 4.16
C VAL A 138 -3.75 0.75 2.64
N ILE A 139 -3.50 1.93 2.06
CA ILE A 139 -3.38 2.12 0.61
C ILE A 139 -2.19 1.32 0.08
N SER A 140 -1.03 1.44 0.71
CA SER A 140 0.21 0.79 0.29
C SER A 140 0.11 -0.73 0.38
N MET A 141 -0.38 -1.25 1.51
CA MET A 141 -0.57 -2.68 1.72
C MET A 141 -1.58 -3.27 0.74
N THR A 142 -2.72 -2.59 0.50
CA THR A 142 -3.70 -3.06 -0.48
C THR A 142 -3.17 -3.00 -1.91
N ALA A 143 -2.32 -2.02 -2.24
CA ALA A 143 -1.64 -1.94 -3.53
C ALA A 143 -0.77 -3.18 -3.78
N GLY A 144 0.14 -3.48 -2.85
CA GLY A 144 1.00 -4.66 -2.93
C GLY A 144 0.21 -5.98 -2.98
N TYR A 145 -0.76 -6.13 -2.07
CA TYR A 145 -1.59 -7.34 -1.98
C TYR A 145 -2.38 -7.62 -3.26
N ARG A 146 -3.06 -6.62 -3.82
CA ARG A 146 -3.89 -6.79 -5.02
C ARG A 146 -3.06 -7.07 -6.26
N VAL A 147 -1.88 -6.49 -6.37
CA VAL A 147 -0.96 -6.77 -7.48
C VAL A 147 -0.43 -8.20 -7.38
N ALA A 148 0.10 -8.60 -6.24
CA ALA A 148 0.67 -9.93 -6.06
C ALA A 148 -0.37 -11.06 -6.14
N ARG A 149 -1.59 -10.83 -5.62
CA ARG A 149 -2.64 -11.84 -5.55
C ARG A 149 -3.45 -11.97 -6.83
N TYR A 150 -3.83 -10.84 -7.43
CA TYR A 150 -4.81 -10.79 -8.50
C TYR A 150 -4.29 -10.19 -9.80
N GLY A 151 -3.10 -9.59 -9.81
CA GLY A 151 -2.61 -8.81 -10.96
C GLY A 151 -3.49 -7.59 -11.30
N LYS A 152 -4.25 -7.08 -10.33
CA LYS A 152 -5.22 -6.00 -10.53
C LYS A 152 -4.87 -4.76 -9.70
N PRO A 153 -3.99 -3.87 -10.18
CA PRO A 153 -3.54 -2.70 -9.43
C PRO A 153 -4.48 -1.48 -9.54
N TRP A 154 -5.58 -1.56 -10.29
CA TRP A 154 -6.37 -0.38 -10.67
C TRP A 154 -6.84 0.47 -9.48
N TRP A 155 -7.46 -0.16 -8.49
CA TRP A 155 -7.99 0.58 -7.35
C TRP A 155 -6.92 1.36 -6.58
N PRO A 156 -5.81 0.74 -6.12
CA PRO A 156 -4.77 1.48 -5.42
C PRO A 156 -4.11 2.55 -6.30
N ILE A 157 -3.93 2.30 -7.60
CA ILE A 157 -3.40 3.30 -8.52
C ILE A 157 -4.29 4.55 -8.59
N VAL A 158 -5.61 4.36 -8.71
CA VAL A 158 -6.56 5.48 -8.73
C VAL A 158 -6.46 6.28 -7.43
N VAL A 159 -6.41 5.62 -6.28
CA VAL A 159 -6.29 6.30 -4.99
C VAL A 159 -4.96 7.07 -4.87
N LEU A 160 -3.84 6.46 -5.28
CA LEU A 160 -2.53 7.13 -5.30
C LEU A 160 -2.51 8.33 -6.27
N SER A 161 -3.14 8.20 -7.44
CA SER A 161 -3.25 9.30 -8.40
C SER A 161 -4.08 10.46 -7.85
N ILE A 162 -5.20 10.17 -7.19
CA ILE A 162 -6.03 11.19 -6.55
C ILE A 162 -5.23 11.88 -5.44
N LEU A 163 -4.53 11.13 -4.60
CA LEU A 163 -3.70 11.68 -3.54
C LEU A 163 -2.63 12.61 -4.10
N LEU A 164 -1.94 12.20 -5.17
CA LEU A 164 -0.93 13.02 -5.82
C LEU A 164 -1.52 14.32 -6.39
N ILE A 165 -2.68 14.24 -7.07
CA ILE A 165 -3.37 15.40 -7.63
C ILE A 165 -3.79 16.37 -6.52
N VAL A 166 -4.35 15.86 -5.41
CA VAL A 166 -4.74 16.69 -4.26
C VAL A 166 -3.54 17.41 -3.68
N VAL A 167 -2.42 16.70 -3.45
CA VAL A 167 -1.19 17.32 -2.95
C VAL A 167 -0.66 18.39 -3.91
N ASP A 168 -0.67 18.11 -5.21
CA ASP A 168 -0.21 19.07 -6.22
C ASP A 168 -1.13 20.27 -6.37
N TYR A 169 -2.42 20.12 -6.13
CA TYR A 169 -3.39 21.21 -6.16
C TYR A 169 -3.21 22.18 -4.98
N TYR A 170 -3.07 21.64 -3.75
CA TYR A 170 -2.93 22.46 -2.55
C TYR A 170 -1.53 23.07 -2.37
N HIS A 171 -0.52 22.51 -3.01
CA HIS A 171 0.87 23.00 -2.92
C HIS A 171 1.52 23.22 -4.30
N PRO A 172 1.04 24.22 -5.08
CA PRO A 172 1.55 24.47 -6.43
C PRO A 172 2.99 24.99 -6.46
N PHE A 173 3.48 25.59 -5.36
CA PHE A 173 4.81 26.21 -5.28
C PHE A 173 5.91 25.29 -4.74
N LEU A 174 5.62 24.02 -4.44
CA LEU A 174 6.63 23.09 -3.98
C LEU A 174 7.68 22.81 -5.06
N GLN A 175 8.95 22.88 -4.65
CA GLN A 175 10.07 22.56 -5.53
C GLN A 175 9.94 21.14 -6.10
N HIS A 176 10.35 20.99 -7.35
CA HIS A 176 10.36 19.70 -8.06
C HIS A 176 8.99 19.03 -8.27
N ARG A 177 7.88 19.74 -8.12
CA ARG A 177 6.51 19.24 -8.38
C ARG A 177 6.44 18.40 -9.66
N ASN A 178 6.88 18.96 -10.76
CA ASN A 178 6.80 18.31 -12.07
C ASN A 178 7.62 17.01 -12.15
N ARG A 179 8.70 16.89 -11.38
CA ARG A 179 9.54 15.67 -11.38
C ARG A 179 8.83 14.50 -10.71
N TYR A 180 8.16 14.72 -9.57
CA TYR A 180 7.41 13.67 -8.88
C TYR A 180 6.23 13.19 -9.73
N SER A 181 5.46 14.12 -10.29
CA SER A 181 4.33 13.79 -11.16
C SER A 181 4.78 13.10 -12.45
N ALA A 182 5.85 13.59 -13.09
CA ALA A 182 6.41 12.95 -14.29
C ALA A 182 6.91 11.53 -14.00
N LEU A 183 7.63 11.33 -12.88
CA LEU A 183 8.12 10.01 -12.47
C LEU A 183 6.96 9.07 -12.15
N PHE A 184 5.92 9.55 -11.45
CA PHE A 184 4.72 8.78 -11.17
C PHE A 184 4.03 8.31 -12.45
N PHE A 185 3.77 9.22 -13.40
CA PHE A 185 3.13 8.87 -14.67
C PHE A 185 3.99 7.95 -15.53
N LEU A 186 5.30 8.13 -15.55
CA LEU A 186 6.22 7.22 -16.24
C LEU A 186 6.13 5.80 -15.66
N LEU A 187 6.23 5.67 -14.35
CA LEU A 187 6.10 4.36 -13.66
C LEU A 187 4.73 3.74 -13.89
N LEU A 188 3.68 4.55 -13.89
CA LEU A 188 2.32 4.11 -14.17
C LEU A 188 2.20 3.54 -15.58
N LEU A 189 2.71 4.25 -16.59
CA LEU A 189 2.69 3.78 -17.99
C LEU A 189 3.48 2.49 -18.15
N LEU A 190 4.67 2.39 -17.54
CA LEU A 190 5.47 1.18 -17.56
C LEU A 190 4.75 0.00 -16.90
N LEU A 191 4.10 0.23 -15.75
CA LEU A 191 3.31 -0.80 -15.07
C LEU A 191 2.13 -1.26 -15.93
N LEU A 192 1.39 -0.34 -16.53
CA LEU A 192 0.27 -0.67 -17.40
C LEU A 192 0.71 -1.44 -18.65
N GLY A 193 1.79 -1.00 -19.30
CA GLY A 193 2.39 -1.71 -20.44
C GLY A 193 2.81 -3.14 -20.04
N ARG A 194 3.45 -3.30 -18.88
CA ARG A 194 3.85 -4.61 -18.36
C ARG A 194 2.64 -5.53 -18.12
N LEU A 195 1.60 -5.02 -17.47
CA LEU A 195 0.38 -5.76 -17.21
C LEU A 195 -0.35 -6.17 -18.48
N PHE A 196 -0.38 -5.29 -19.46
CA PHE A 196 -0.97 -5.57 -20.77
C PHE A 196 -0.22 -6.69 -21.49
N LEU A 197 1.12 -6.62 -21.53
CA LEU A 197 1.96 -7.68 -22.13
C LEU A 197 1.76 -9.04 -21.46
N LEU A 198 1.63 -9.07 -20.13
CA LEU A 198 1.39 -10.33 -19.42
C LEU A 198 0.02 -10.93 -19.76
N LYS A 199 -1.03 -10.10 -19.85
CA LYS A 199 -2.36 -10.57 -20.31
C LYS A 199 -2.34 -11.10 -21.73
N LEU A 200 -1.64 -10.42 -22.64
CA LEU A 200 -1.48 -10.91 -24.02
C LEU A 200 -0.78 -12.27 -24.06
N ARG A 201 0.30 -12.44 -23.32
CA ARG A 201 1.01 -13.73 -23.23
C ARG A 201 0.12 -14.86 -22.70
N GLU A 202 -0.72 -14.58 -21.70
CA GLU A 202 -1.68 -15.57 -21.20
C GLU A 202 -2.72 -15.95 -22.26
N LYS A 203 -3.25 -14.95 -22.99
CA LYS A 203 -4.22 -15.20 -24.06
C LYS A 203 -3.61 -16.05 -25.21
N TRP A 204 -2.39 -15.75 -25.61
CA TRP A 204 -1.69 -16.54 -26.64
C TRP A 204 -1.45 -17.99 -26.22
N LYS A 205 -1.05 -18.22 -24.95
CA LYS A 205 -0.89 -19.58 -24.42
C LYS A 205 -2.21 -20.35 -24.41
N GLN A 206 -3.32 -19.71 -24.08
CA GLN A 206 -4.64 -20.32 -24.10
C GLN A 206 -5.07 -20.71 -25.52
N ASN A 207 -4.85 -19.83 -26.51
CA ASN A 207 -5.19 -20.09 -27.91
C ASN A 207 -4.33 -21.23 -28.48
N ALA A 208 -3.03 -21.27 -28.21
CA ALA A 208 -2.14 -22.33 -28.66
C ALA A 208 -2.55 -23.71 -28.10
N VAL A 209 -3.01 -23.79 -26.86
CA VAL A 209 -3.51 -25.03 -26.25
C VAL A 209 -4.82 -25.51 -26.89
N MET A 210 -5.69 -24.59 -27.31
CA MET A 210 -6.95 -24.95 -28.01
C MET A 210 -6.65 -25.49 -29.40
N GLU A 211 -5.72 -24.90 -30.13
CA GLU A 211 -5.33 -25.32 -31.49
C GLU A 211 -4.71 -26.73 -31.50
N ASP A 212 -3.90 -27.05 -30.49
CA ASP A 212 -3.31 -28.40 -30.30
C ASP A 212 -4.38 -29.45 -29.95
N SER A 213 -5.46 -29.06 -29.27
CA SER A 213 -6.55 -29.99 -28.92
C SER A 213 -7.56 -30.24 -30.03
N GLU A 214 -7.61 -29.41 -31.08
CA GLU A 214 -8.46 -29.62 -32.27
C GLU A 214 -7.76 -30.41 -33.38
N THR A 215 -6.43 -30.51 -33.34
CA THR A 215 -5.62 -31.21 -34.36
C THR A 215 -5.20 -32.63 -33.96
N GLY A 216 -5.51 -33.12 -32.76
CA GLY A 216 -5.23 -34.47 -32.25
C GLY A 216 -6.50 -35.29 -32.08
#